data_6154996ef10c67154fb8861039d689da
#
_entry.id   6154996ef10c67154fb8861039d689da
#
_cell.length_a   1.000
_cell.length_b   1.000
_cell.length_c   1.000
_cell.angle_alpha   90.00
_cell.angle_beta   90.00
_cell.angle_gamma   90.00
#
_symmetry.space_group_name_H-M   'P 1'
#
loop_
_entity.id
_entity.type
_entity.pdbx_description
1 polymer ?
#
loop_
_entity_poly.entity_id
_entity_poly.type
_entity_poly.pdbx_seq_one_letter_code
_entity_poly.pdbx_strand_id
1 'polypeptide(L)'
;MIYSFEGKTPKILPSAYISDEATIIGDVEIGEDANIWPGVVIRGDVGAIRIGARVNVQDGSVLHVDTDGETVLEEDVTIGHLAMIHGCHIEPGCLIGMNATVLS
;
A
#
# COMPACT_ATOMS: atom_id res chain seq x y z
N MET A 1 -9.44 -6.93 5.57
CA MET A 1 -10.76 -6.28 5.42
C MET A 1 -10.63 -5.01 4.59
N ILE A 2 -11.62 -4.72 3.79
CA ILE A 2 -11.62 -3.57 2.89
C ILE A 2 -12.74 -2.63 3.31
N TYR A 3 -12.39 -1.35 3.59
CA TYR A 3 -13.34 -0.36 4.08
C TYR A 3 -13.38 0.87 3.21
N SER A 4 -14.59 1.41 2.99
CA SER A 4 -14.73 2.76 2.47
C SER A 4 -14.48 3.77 3.59
N PHE A 5 -13.99 4.94 3.23
CA PHE A 5 -13.80 6.05 4.16
C PHE A 5 -14.18 7.36 3.48
N GLU A 6 -15.14 8.07 4.08
CA GLU A 6 -15.65 9.35 3.56
C GLU A 6 -15.98 9.29 2.05
N GLY A 7 -16.71 8.24 1.66
CA GLY A 7 -17.17 8.05 0.28
C GLY A 7 -16.13 7.50 -0.68
N LYS A 8 -14.91 7.24 -0.24
CA LYS A 8 -13.86 6.66 -1.08
C LYS A 8 -13.68 5.19 -0.76
N THR A 9 -13.74 4.36 -1.78
CA THR A 9 -13.62 2.91 -1.68
C THR A 9 -12.35 2.44 -2.38
N PRO A 10 -11.57 1.55 -1.78
CA PRO A 10 -10.40 1.01 -2.44
C PRO A 10 -10.73 0.38 -3.80
N LYS A 11 -9.90 0.70 -4.80
CA LYS A 11 -10.01 0.13 -6.16
C LYS A 11 -8.90 -0.89 -6.34
N ILE A 12 -9.27 -2.15 -6.38
CA ILE A 12 -8.32 -3.27 -6.43
C ILE A 12 -8.58 -4.03 -7.72
N LEU A 13 -7.55 -4.17 -8.57
CA LEU A 13 -7.70 -4.92 -9.80
C LEU A 13 -7.87 -6.41 -9.49
N PRO A 14 -8.67 -7.13 -10.31
CA PRO A 14 -9.05 -8.52 -10.00
C PRO A 14 -7.89 -9.49 -9.84
N SER A 15 -6.77 -9.24 -10.51
CA SER A 15 -5.60 -10.14 -10.42
C SER A 15 -4.75 -9.93 -9.18
N ALA A 16 -5.01 -8.87 -8.40
CA ALA A 16 -4.26 -8.64 -7.18
C ALA A 16 -4.65 -9.66 -6.09
N TYR A 17 -3.66 -10.09 -5.32
CA TYR A 17 -3.90 -10.94 -4.16
C TYR A 17 -3.94 -10.06 -2.91
N ILE A 18 -5.03 -10.12 -2.16
CA ILE A 18 -5.17 -9.41 -0.89
C ILE A 18 -5.47 -10.45 0.19
N SER A 19 -4.58 -10.58 1.16
CA SER A 19 -4.82 -11.46 2.31
C SER A 19 -6.08 -11.04 3.05
N ASP A 20 -6.87 -12.00 3.49
CA ASP A 20 -8.05 -11.74 4.34
C ASP A 20 -7.65 -11.02 5.64
N GLU A 21 -6.39 -11.14 6.06
CA GLU A 21 -5.88 -10.53 7.27
C GLU A 21 -5.19 -9.18 7.02
N ALA A 22 -5.26 -8.65 5.81
CA ALA A 22 -4.84 -7.30 5.52
C ALA A 22 -6.02 -6.33 5.70
N THR A 23 -5.72 -5.07 5.97
CA THR A 23 -6.72 -4.03 6.13
C THR A 23 -6.43 -2.91 5.14
N ILE A 24 -7.42 -2.60 4.28
CA ILE A 24 -7.28 -1.57 3.24
C ILE A 24 -8.42 -0.59 3.37
N ILE A 25 -8.10 0.68 3.54
CA ILE A 25 -9.07 1.72 3.89
C ILE A 25 -8.99 2.91 2.95
N GLY A 26 -10.12 3.30 2.38
CA GLY A 26 -10.29 4.60 1.75
C GLY A 26 -9.72 4.74 0.35
N ASP A 27 -9.03 5.85 0.11
CA ASP A 27 -8.53 6.23 -1.21
C ASP A 27 -7.25 5.47 -1.57
N VAL A 28 -7.43 4.22 -1.94
CA VAL A 28 -6.33 3.31 -2.28
C VAL A 28 -6.61 2.69 -3.65
N GLU A 29 -5.59 2.66 -4.51
CA GLU A 29 -5.63 1.92 -5.77
C GLU A 29 -4.52 0.88 -5.77
N ILE A 30 -4.87 -0.36 -6.11
CA ILE A 30 -3.92 -1.49 -6.16
C ILE A 30 -3.96 -2.09 -7.56
N GLY A 31 -2.79 -2.12 -8.20
CA GLY A 31 -2.62 -2.55 -9.58
C GLY A 31 -2.63 -4.06 -9.78
N GLU A 32 -2.53 -4.46 -11.05
CA GLU A 32 -2.59 -5.87 -11.44
C GLU A 32 -1.44 -6.66 -10.82
N ASP A 33 -1.75 -7.90 -10.43
CA ASP A 33 -0.78 -8.85 -9.89
C ASP A 33 0.00 -8.36 -8.66
N ALA A 34 -0.43 -7.28 -8.03
CA ALA A 34 0.10 -6.88 -6.75
C ALA A 34 -0.31 -7.90 -5.68
N ASN A 35 0.49 -8.00 -4.62
CA ASN A 35 0.18 -8.96 -3.56
C ASN A 35 0.42 -8.32 -2.20
N ILE A 36 -0.60 -8.40 -1.36
CA ILE A 36 -0.66 -7.75 -0.05
C ILE A 36 -0.87 -8.84 1.00
N TRP A 37 0.06 -8.95 1.94
CA TRP A 37 0.19 -10.09 2.83
C TRP A 37 -0.44 -9.85 4.21
N PRO A 38 -0.53 -10.88 5.09
CA PRO A 38 -1.24 -10.76 6.36
C PRO A 38 -0.71 -9.64 7.25
N GLY A 39 -1.61 -8.96 7.93
CA GLY A 39 -1.26 -7.90 8.87
C GLY A 39 -0.87 -6.57 8.24
N VAL A 40 -0.84 -6.48 6.93
CA VAL A 40 -0.59 -5.21 6.24
C VAL A 40 -1.76 -4.27 6.46
N VAL A 41 -1.47 -3.00 6.74
CA VAL A 41 -2.48 -1.94 6.82
C VAL A 41 -2.16 -0.87 5.79
N ILE A 42 -3.10 -0.61 4.90
CA ILE A 42 -2.99 0.44 3.89
C ILE A 42 -4.14 1.41 4.13
N ARG A 43 -3.82 2.60 4.62
CA ARG A 43 -4.84 3.55 5.06
C ARG A 43 -4.74 4.86 4.29
N GLY A 44 -5.61 4.99 3.29
CA GLY A 44 -5.75 6.21 2.48
C GLY A 44 -6.92 7.05 2.98
N ASP A 45 -6.80 7.60 4.19
CA ASP A 45 -7.86 8.36 4.83
C ASP A 45 -7.75 9.88 4.58
N VAL A 46 -6.58 10.45 4.82
CA VAL A 46 -6.36 11.90 4.66
C VAL A 46 -5.68 12.25 3.34
N GLY A 47 -5.36 11.27 2.53
CA GLY A 47 -4.72 11.43 1.23
C GLY A 47 -4.80 10.10 0.47
N ALA A 48 -4.12 10.04 -0.67
CA ALA A 48 -4.22 8.92 -1.60
C ALA A 48 -3.02 7.97 -1.48
N ILE A 49 -3.27 6.68 -1.70
CA ILE A 49 -2.21 5.67 -1.81
C ILE A 49 -2.37 4.95 -3.15
N ARG A 50 -1.31 4.93 -3.95
CA ARG A 50 -1.30 4.33 -5.28
C ARG A 50 -0.25 3.24 -5.35
N ILE A 51 -0.70 2.01 -5.59
CA ILE A 51 0.17 0.82 -5.63
C ILE A 51 0.13 0.26 -7.03
N GLY A 52 1.28 0.21 -7.67
CA GLY A 52 1.42 -0.22 -9.06
C GLY A 52 1.37 -1.73 -9.24
N ALA A 53 1.53 -2.14 -10.50
CA ALA A 53 1.50 -3.55 -10.87
C ALA A 53 2.64 -4.34 -10.21
N ARG A 54 2.36 -5.57 -9.82
CA ARG A 54 3.33 -6.53 -9.28
C ARG A 54 4.07 -6.05 -8.03
N VAL A 55 3.51 -5.08 -7.32
CA VAL A 55 4.08 -4.63 -6.04
C VAL A 55 3.80 -5.70 -4.98
N ASN A 56 4.82 -6.01 -4.19
CA ASN A 56 4.74 -6.95 -3.09
C ASN A 56 4.84 -6.18 -1.77
N VAL A 57 3.82 -6.27 -0.94
CA VAL A 57 3.82 -5.66 0.40
C VAL A 57 3.72 -6.77 1.42
N GLN A 58 4.82 -6.99 2.13
CA GLN A 58 4.94 -8.15 3.00
C GLN A 58 4.36 -7.92 4.40
N ASP A 59 4.22 -9.00 5.12
CA ASP A 59 3.49 -9.11 6.38
C ASP A 59 3.78 -7.97 7.37
N GLY A 60 2.72 -7.41 7.92
CA GLY A 60 2.80 -6.42 9.00
C GLY A 60 3.23 -5.02 8.62
N SER A 61 3.49 -4.75 7.35
CA SER A 61 3.88 -3.42 6.90
C SER A 61 2.69 -2.46 6.95
N VAL A 62 2.97 -1.17 7.15
CA VAL A 62 1.96 -0.13 7.21
C VAL A 62 2.26 0.92 6.15
N LEU A 63 1.26 1.24 5.34
CA LEU A 63 1.29 2.31 4.35
C LEU A 63 0.28 3.37 4.76
N HIS A 64 0.75 4.59 4.90
CA HIS A 64 -0.08 5.73 5.24
C HIS A 64 0.33 6.95 4.41
N VAL A 65 -0.26 8.10 4.67
CA VAL A 65 -0.08 9.29 3.84
C VAL A 65 -0.30 10.54 4.67
N ASP A 66 0.33 11.64 4.26
CA ASP A 66 0.09 12.96 4.85
C ASP A 66 -1.23 13.55 4.35
N THR A 67 -1.81 14.46 5.11
CA THR A 67 -3.04 15.18 4.74
C THR A 67 -2.88 15.81 3.35
N ASP A 68 -3.83 15.54 2.46
CA ASP A 68 -3.85 16.00 1.07
C ASP A 68 -2.62 15.55 0.27
N GLY A 69 -1.86 14.57 0.76
CA GLY A 69 -0.68 14.05 0.11
C GLY A 69 -0.95 12.79 -0.71
N GLU A 70 0.14 12.19 -1.17
CA GLU A 70 0.08 10.96 -1.94
C GLU A 70 1.27 10.06 -1.58
N THR A 71 1.00 8.77 -1.37
CA THR A 71 2.03 7.74 -1.24
C THR A 71 1.96 6.87 -2.48
N VAL A 72 3.07 6.74 -3.20
CA VAL A 72 3.12 6.02 -4.47
C VAL A 72 4.17 4.93 -4.41
N LEU A 73 3.76 3.70 -4.71
CA LEU A 73 4.68 2.58 -4.97
C LEU A 73 4.52 2.23 -6.44
N GLU A 74 5.56 2.46 -7.23
CA GLU A 74 5.51 2.14 -8.65
C GLU A 74 5.68 0.64 -8.88
N GLU A 75 5.57 0.19 -10.14
CA GLU A 75 5.56 -1.23 -10.47
C GLU A 75 6.83 -1.96 -9.98
N ASP A 76 6.66 -3.23 -9.66
CA ASP A 76 7.74 -4.14 -9.25
C ASP A 76 8.48 -3.73 -7.97
N VAL A 77 7.88 -2.87 -7.14
CA VAL A 77 8.43 -2.51 -5.83
C VAL A 77 8.15 -3.64 -4.84
N THR A 78 9.14 -3.94 -4.01
CA THR A 78 9.00 -4.89 -2.90
C THR A 78 9.16 -4.15 -1.58
N ILE A 79 8.15 -4.26 -0.72
CA ILE A 79 8.19 -3.75 0.65
C ILE A 79 8.37 -4.93 1.59
N GLY A 80 9.50 -4.99 2.27
CA GLY A 80 9.80 -6.07 3.22
C GLY A 80 8.90 -6.05 4.45
N HIS A 81 8.98 -7.11 5.25
CA HIS A 81 8.13 -7.27 6.44
C HIS A 81 8.30 -6.11 7.43
N LEU A 82 7.22 -5.70 8.08
CA LEU A 82 7.25 -4.72 9.18
C LEU A 82 7.87 -3.37 8.79
N ALA A 83 7.74 -2.97 7.55
CA ALA A 83 8.21 -1.66 7.11
C ALA A 83 7.12 -0.61 7.31
N MET A 84 7.55 0.65 7.50
CA MET A 84 6.66 1.79 7.58
C MET A 84 6.89 2.69 6.37
N ILE A 85 5.88 2.87 5.56
CA ILE A 85 5.93 3.68 4.33
C ILE A 85 4.92 4.81 4.47
N HIS A 86 5.39 6.04 4.47
CA HIS A 86 4.54 7.18 4.77
C HIS A 86 4.87 8.40 3.92
N GLY A 87 3.95 8.80 3.07
CA GLY A 87 4.03 10.07 2.33
C GLY A 87 5.19 10.14 1.35
N CYS A 88 5.61 9.04 0.75
CA CYS A 88 6.77 8.99 -0.13
C CYS A 88 6.42 8.39 -1.48
N HIS A 89 7.34 8.56 -2.42
CA HIS A 89 7.22 8.02 -3.77
C HIS A 89 8.38 7.05 -3.99
N ILE A 90 8.08 5.79 -4.19
CA ILE A 90 9.08 4.74 -4.41
C ILE A 90 9.06 4.35 -5.88
N GLU A 91 10.20 4.54 -6.55
CA GLU A 91 10.34 4.32 -7.98
C GLU A 91 10.37 2.83 -8.35
N PRO A 92 10.19 2.49 -9.65
CA PRO A 92 10.05 1.09 -10.05
C PRO A 92 11.22 0.22 -9.63
N GLY A 93 10.91 -1.01 -9.24
CA GLY A 93 11.90 -2.05 -8.96
C GLY A 93 12.67 -1.90 -7.65
N CYS A 94 12.36 -0.89 -6.84
CA CYS A 94 13.03 -0.72 -5.54
C CYS A 94 12.66 -1.82 -4.55
N LEU A 95 13.62 -2.18 -3.71
CA LEU A 95 13.37 -3.08 -2.58
C LEU A 95 13.61 -2.30 -1.30
N ILE A 96 12.56 -2.21 -0.48
CA ILE A 96 12.63 -1.60 0.84
C ILE A 96 12.79 -2.74 1.84
N GLY A 97 13.90 -2.75 2.57
CA GLY A 97 14.23 -3.83 3.49
C GLY A 97 13.26 -3.93 4.67
N MET A 98 13.21 -5.11 5.28
CA MET A 98 12.35 -5.33 6.45
C MET A 98 12.71 -4.38 7.60
N ASN A 99 11.71 -3.95 8.34
CA ASN A 99 11.82 -2.98 9.44
C ASN A 99 12.25 -1.58 9.02
N ALA A 100 12.32 -1.26 7.74
CA ALA A 100 12.68 0.07 7.29
C ALA A 100 11.55 1.06 7.58
N THR A 101 11.93 2.32 7.76
CA THR A 101 11.01 3.44 7.90
C THR A 101 11.33 4.46 6.84
N VAL A 102 10.37 4.71 5.93
CA VAL A 102 10.52 5.68 4.85
C VAL A 102 9.42 6.73 5.02
N LEU A 103 9.82 7.95 5.28
CA LEU A 103 8.91 9.06 5.57
C LEU A 103 8.84 10.05 4.41
N SER A 104 7.98 11.04 4.58
CA SER A 104 7.75 12.12 3.60
C SER A 104 9.00 12.87 3.21
#